data_126af084338e62e7b3d29f35bb3f6a96
#
_entry.id   126af084338e62e7b3d29f35bb3f6a96
#
_cell.length_a   1.000
_cell.length_b   1.000
_cell.length_c   1.000
_cell.angle_alpha   90.00
_cell.angle_beta   90.00
_cell.angle_gamma   90.00
#
_symmetry.space_group_name_H-M   'P 1'
#
loop_
_entity.id
_entity.type
_entity.pdbx_description
1 polymer ?
#
loop_
_entity_poly.entity_id
_entity_poly.type
_entity_poly.pdbx_seq_one_letter_code
_entity_poly.pdbx_strand_id
1 'polypeptide(L)'
;MVQQQVSTAADQLVDVIESLHRRGWCDGTGGNFSLVLEREPLRLLMAPSGVDKGRVQADHLIQVNRDGAVISGSGKASAETLLHLRIIEDCQAGAVLHTHS
;
A
#
# COMPACT_ATOMS: atom_id res chain seq x y z
N MET A 1 1.90 -3.94 16.97
CA MET A 1 3.06 -3.96 16.06
C MET A 1 4.04 -2.86 16.45
N VAL A 2 5.32 -3.18 16.53
CA VAL A 2 6.33 -2.20 16.89
C VAL A 2 6.68 -1.29 15.72
N GLN A 3 7.11 -0.08 16.02
CA GLN A 3 7.44 0.94 15.02
C GLN A 3 8.49 0.47 14.01
N GLN A 4 9.47 -0.31 14.46
CA GLN A 4 10.52 -0.82 13.60
C GLN A 4 9.99 -1.76 12.53
N GLN A 5 9.00 -2.59 12.84
CA GLN A 5 8.38 -3.48 11.86
C GLN A 5 7.62 -2.70 10.80
N VAL A 6 6.94 -1.62 11.21
CA VAL A 6 6.24 -0.75 10.27
C VAL A 6 7.25 -0.05 9.36
N SER A 7 8.36 0.44 9.90
CA SER A 7 9.40 1.11 9.13
C SER A 7 10.01 0.17 8.09
N THR A 8 10.30 -1.08 8.48
CA THR A 8 10.85 -2.09 7.56
C THR A 8 9.86 -2.41 6.44
N ALA A 9 8.57 -2.59 6.79
CA ALA A 9 7.53 -2.86 5.79
C ALA A 9 7.37 -1.68 4.83
N ALA A 10 7.43 -0.44 5.35
CA ALA A 10 7.34 0.75 4.53
C ALA A 10 8.48 0.81 3.51
N ASP A 11 9.71 0.53 3.94
CA ASP A 11 10.85 0.52 3.03
C ASP A 11 10.71 -0.55 1.97
N GLN A 12 10.23 -1.73 2.32
CA GLN A 12 10.01 -2.82 1.37
C GLN A 12 8.97 -2.43 0.32
N LEU A 13 7.86 -1.82 0.74
CA LEU A 13 6.81 -1.42 -0.19
C LEU A 13 7.31 -0.32 -1.13
N VAL A 14 8.03 0.65 -0.62
CA VAL A 14 8.61 1.72 -1.45
C VAL A 14 9.57 1.13 -2.48
N ASP A 15 10.42 0.19 -2.10
CA ASP A 15 11.36 -0.45 -3.02
C ASP A 15 10.64 -1.18 -4.14
N VAL A 16 9.54 -1.88 -3.84
CA VAL A 16 8.74 -2.58 -4.84
C VAL A 16 8.10 -1.58 -5.80
N ILE A 17 7.49 -0.52 -5.27
CA ILE A 17 6.86 0.52 -6.10
C ILE A 17 7.89 1.17 -7.03
N GLU A 18 9.05 1.50 -6.51
CA GLU A 18 10.12 2.10 -7.30
C GLU A 18 10.57 1.16 -8.42
N SER A 19 10.73 -0.12 -8.13
CA SER A 19 11.10 -1.13 -9.11
C SER A 19 10.07 -1.24 -10.23
N LEU A 20 8.77 -1.26 -9.87
CA LEU A 20 7.68 -1.34 -10.86
C LEU A 20 7.60 -0.06 -11.69
N HIS A 21 7.82 1.09 -11.07
CA HIS A 21 7.84 2.37 -11.78
C HIS A 21 8.95 2.41 -12.83
N ARG A 22 10.15 1.93 -12.46
CA ARG A 22 11.28 1.89 -13.41
C ARG A 22 11.01 0.98 -14.60
N ARG A 23 10.15 -0.03 -14.44
CA ARG A 23 9.74 -0.93 -15.52
C ARG A 23 8.62 -0.36 -16.38
N GLY A 24 8.12 0.83 -16.06
CA GLY A 24 7.01 1.46 -16.79
C GLY A 24 5.65 0.88 -16.47
N TRP A 25 5.50 0.15 -15.34
CA TRP A 25 4.25 -0.52 -15.00
C TRP A 25 3.33 0.31 -14.11
N CYS A 26 3.79 1.46 -13.63
CA CYS A 26 2.96 2.39 -12.85
C CYS A 26 3.43 3.82 -13.08
N ASP A 27 2.94 4.43 -14.15
CA ASP A 27 3.31 5.80 -14.49
C ASP A 27 2.50 6.80 -13.68
N GLY A 28 3.15 7.88 -13.26
CA GLY A 28 2.52 8.97 -12.54
C GLY A 28 1.84 8.46 -11.27
N THR A 29 0.54 8.72 -11.13
CA THR A 29 -0.25 8.28 -9.98
C THR A 29 -0.91 6.90 -10.18
N GLY A 30 -0.62 6.23 -11.29
CA GLY A 30 -1.22 4.92 -11.60
C GLY A 30 -0.72 3.81 -10.70
N GLY A 31 -1.56 2.77 -10.56
CA GLY A 31 -1.24 1.61 -9.76
C GLY A 31 -1.67 1.75 -8.29
N ASN A 32 -1.90 0.62 -7.65
CA ASN A 32 -2.32 0.54 -6.25
C ASN A 32 -1.55 -0.58 -5.56
N PHE A 33 -0.98 -0.29 -4.39
CA PHE A 33 -0.06 -1.22 -3.72
C PHE A 33 -0.36 -1.28 -2.24
N SER A 34 -0.47 -2.50 -1.70
CA SER A 34 -0.68 -2.69 -0.27
C SER A 34 0.12 -3.87 0.26
N LEU A 35 0.42 -3.80 1.55
CA LEU A 35 1.15 -4.83 2.29
C LEU A 35 0.43 -5.03 3.63
N VAL A 36 0.21 -6.29 4.01
CA VAL A 36 -0.43 -6.59 5.29
C VAL A 36 0.59 -6.37 6.41
N LEU A 37 0.28 -5.45 7.32
CA LEU A 37 1.08 -5.21 8.51
C LEU A 37 0.68 -6.14 9.63
N GLU A 38 -0.61 -6.37 9.79
CA GLU A 38 -1.17 -7.14 10.90
C GLU A 38 -2.50 -7.74 10.44
N ARG A 39 -2.81 -8.97 10.86
CA ARG A 39 -4.04 -9.63 10.43
C ARG A 39 -5.18 -9.54 11.43
N GLU A 40 -4.87 -9.48 12.72
CA GLU A 40 -5.88 -9.40 13.79
C GLU A 40 -5.45 -8.36 14.83
N PRO A 41 -5.99 -7.15 14.81
CA PRO A 41 -6.90 -6.56 13.80
C PRO A 41 -6.21 -6.33 12.48
N LEU A 42 -6.96 -6.40 11.38
CA LEU A 42 -6.37 -6.22 10.05
C LEU A 42 -5.91 -4.79 9.84
N ARG A 43 -4.65 -4.64 9.43
CA ARG A 43 -4.06 -3.35 9.10
C ARG A 43 -3.20 -3.50 7.85
N LEU A 44 -3.42 -2.62 6.90
CA LEU A 44 -2.66 -2.58 5.65
C LEU A 44 -1.82 -1.32 5.57
N LEU A 45 -0.63 -1.46 5.02
CA LEU A 45 0.18 -0.33 4.60
C LEU A 45 -0.07 -0.12 3.10
N MET A 46 -0.38 1.12 2.69
CA MET A 46 -0.72 1.41 1.30
C MET A 46 -0.09 2.71 0.83
N ALA A 47 0.18 2.79 -0.47
CA ALA A 47 0.47 4.06 -1.11
C ALA A 47 -0.84 4.84 -1.22
N PRO A 48 -0.86 6.13 -0.82
CA PRO A 48 -2.09 6.92 -0.88
C PRO A 48 -2.48 7.26 -2.30
N SER A 49 -3.77 7.58 -2.49
CA SER A 49 -4.30 8.04 -3.76
C SER A 49 -3.65 9.36 -4.17
N GLY A 50 -3.35 9.49 -5.47
CA GLY A 50 -2.88 10.74 -6.04
C GLY A 50 -1.39 11.02 -5.87
N VAL A 51 -0.64 10.08 -5.32
CA VAL A 51 0.81 10.23 -5.18
C VAL A 51 1.51 9.66 -6.41
N ASP A 52 2.47 10.41 -6.95
CA ASP A 52 3.29 9.97 -8.08
C ASP A 52 4.15 8.78 -7.63
N LYS A 53 4.00 7.65 -8.29
CA LYS A 53 4.68 6.39 -7.91
C LYS A 53 6.18 6.45 -8.11
N GLY A 54 6.68 7.39 -8.93
CA GLY A 54 8.12 7.61 -9.07
C GLY A 54 8.73 8.41 -7.92
N ARG A 55 7.90 8.96 -7.04
CA ARG A 55 8.33 9.82 -5.94
C ARG A 55 7.83 9.38 -4.57
N VAL A 56 7.28 8.18 -4.47
CA VAL A 56 6.76 7.67 -3.19
C VAL A 56 7.91 7.46 -2.22
N GLN A 57 7.74 7.96 -1.00
CA GLN A 57 8.67 7.77 0.11
C GLN A 57 7.94 7.08 1.26
N ALA A 58 8.70 6.49 2.18
CA ALA A 58 8.11 5.73 3.29
C ALA A 58 7.13 6.55 4.13
N ASP A 59 7.40 7.82 4.34
CA ASP A 59 6.53 8.69 5.13
C ASP A 59 5.27 9.15 4.39
N HIS A 60 5.16 8.86 3.08
CA HIS A 60 3.93 9.11 2.33
C HIS A 60 2.89 8.01 2.54
N LEU A 61 3.30 6.82 2.96
CA LEU A 61 2.42 5.66 3.06
C LEU A 61 1.40 5.85 4.18
N ILE A 62 0.22 5.27 3.98
CA ILE A 62 -0.87 5.33 4.96
C ILE A 62 -1.16 3.94 5.48
N GLN A 63 -1.79 3.85 6.65
CA GLN A 63 -2.33 2.60 7.17
C GLN A 63 -3.85 2.65 7.13
N VAL A 64 -4.46 1.56 6.69
CA VAL A 64 -5.92 1.42 6.64
C VAL A 64 -6.34 0.20 7.42
N ASN A 65 -7.56 0.27 7.98
CA ASN A 65 -8.15 -0.84 8.72
C ASN A 65 -9.04 -1.69 7.81
N ARG A 66 -9.71 -2.68 8.41
CA ARG A 66 -10.61 -3.59 7.69
C ARG A 66 -11.74 -2.88 6.97
N ASP A 67 -12.19 -1.74 7.48
CA ASP A 67 -13.28 -0.97 6.88
C ASP A 67 -12.79 -0.05 5.76
N GLY A 68 -11.48 -0.01 5.51
CA GLY A 68 -10.90 0.88 4.51
C GLY A 68 -10.66 2.29 5.01
N ALA A 69 -10.80 2.52 6.31
CA ALA A 69 -10.55 3.84 6.89
C ALA A 69 -9.07 4.06 7.14
N VAL A 70 -8.60 5.26 6.85
CA VAL A 70 -7.21 5.65 7.14
C VAL A 70 -7.04 5.85 8.63
N ILE A 71 -6.17 5.06 9.25
CA ILE A 71 -5.92 5.12 10.70
C ILE A 71 -4.54 5.70 11.03
N SER A 72 -3.69 5.89 10.03
CA SER A 72 -2.39 6.53 10.21
C SER A 72 -1.94 7.10 8.87
N GLY A 73 -1.24 8.23 8.93
CA GLY A 73 -0.78 8.95 7.74
C GLY A 73 -1.75 10.04 7.34
N SER A 74 -1.32 10.91 6.44
CA SER A 74 -2.09 12.10 6.05
C SER A 74 -2.70 12.01 4.64
N GLY A 75 -2.48 10.90 3.93
CA GLY A 75 -3.00 10.73 2.58
C GLY A 75 -4.41 10.18 2.56
N LYS A 76 -4.96 10.09 1.36
CA LYS A 76 -6.28 9.49 1.11
C LYS A 76 -6.11 8.05 0.66
N ALA A 77 -7.01 7.17 1.10
CA ALA A 77 -7.05 5.81 0.61
C ALA A 77 -7.46 5.79 -0.86
N SER A 78 -6.91 4.82 -1.61
CA SER A 78 -7.28 4.61 -3.01
C SER A 78 -8.73 4.19 -3.12
N ALA A 79 -9.37 4.55 -4.26
CA ALA A 79 -10.71 4.07 -4.57
C ALA A 79 -10.76 2.53 -4.66
N GLU A 80 -9.62 1.87 -4.85
CA GLU A 80 -9.54 0.42 -4.96
C GLU A 80 -9.20 -0.27 -3.65
N THR A 81 -9.19 0.45 -2.53
CA THR A 81 -8.87 -0.11 -1.21
C THR A 81 -9.74 -1.31 -0.86
N LEU A 82 -11.04 -1.24 -1.14
CA LEU A 82 -11.97 -2.35 -0.83
C LEU A 82 -11.63 -3.59 -1.64
N LEU A 83 -11.17 -3.43 -2.89
CA LEU A 83 -10.72 -4.56 -3.70
C LEU A 83 -9.49 -5.23 -3.07
N HIS A 84 -8.52 -4.44 -2.62
CA HIS A 84 -7.35 -4.98 -1.92
C HIS A 84 -7.76 -5.75 -0.67
N LEU A 85 -8.65 -5.19 0.14
CA LEU A 85 -9.14 -5.85 1.35
C LEU A 85 -9.81 -7.18 1.02
N ARG A 86 -10.63 -7.20 -0.04
CA ARG A 86 -11.33 -8.42 -0.45
C ARG A 86 -10.36 -9.50 -0.90
N ILE A 87 -9.36 -9.15 -1.68
CA ILE A 87 -8.33 -10.10 -2.13
C ILE A 87 -7.57 -10.65 -0.94
N ILE A 88 -7.19 -9.80 0.00
CA ILE A 88 -6.44 -10.21 1.18
C ILE A 88 -7.26 -11.17 2.04
N GLU A 89 -8.54 -10.90 2.25
CA GLU A 89 -9.40 -11.76 3.05
C GLU A 89 -9.69 -13.08 2.36
N ASP A 90 -10.01 -13.06 1.06
CA ASP A 90 -10.42 -14.27 0.34
C ASP A 90 -9.24 -15.17 -0.01
N CYS A 91 -8.06 -14.59 -0.28
CA CYS A 91 -6.89 -15.33 -0.75
C CYS A 91 -5.79 -15.46 0.30
N GLN A 92 -5.96 -14.88 1.48
CA GLN A 92 -4.93 -14.85 2.54
C GLN A 92 -3.62 -14.26 2.03
N ALA A 93 -3.72 -13.28 1.13
CA ALA A 93 -2.55 -12.62 0.54
C ALA A 93 -1.82 -11.77 1.58
N GLY A 94 -0.49 -11.69 1.47
CA GLY A 94 0.33 -10.82 2.30
C GLY A 94 0.54 -9.44 1.69
N ALA A 95 0.32 -9.32 0.38
CA ALA A 95 0.44 -8.06 -0.35
C ALA A 95 -0.43 -8.11 -1.60
N VAL A 96 -0.83 -6.94 -2.10
CA VAL A 96 -1.54 -6.81 -3.37
C VAL A 96 -0.88 -5.70 -4.18
N LEU A 97 -0.50 -6.03 -5.41
CA LEU A 97 0.16 -5.11 -6.32
C LEU A 97 -0.68 -4.99 -7.58
N HIS A 98 -1.29 -3.83 -7.78
CA HIS A 98 -2.10 -3.55 -8.96
C HIS A 98 -1.33 -2.59 -9.87
N THR A 99 -0.82 -3.10 -10.98
CA THR A 99 0.00 -2.33 -11.91
C THR A 99 -0.79 -1.98 -13.18
N HIS A 100 -0.29 -0.98 -13.89
CA HIS A 100 -0.80 -0.59 -15.21
C HIS A 100 0.33 -0.78 -16.22
N SER A 101 0.26 -1.82 -17.01
CA SER A 101 1.29 -2.11 -18.03
C SER A 101 0.82 -1.78 -19.43
#